data_9d46b8616c87a6c720265c7160855b72
#
_entry.id   9d46b8616c87a6c720265c7160855b72
#
_cell.length_a   1.000
_cell.length_b   1.000
_cell.length_c   1.000
_cell.angle_alpha   90.00
_cell.angle_beta   90.00
_cell.angle_gamma   90.00
#
_symmetry.space_group_name_H-M   'P 1'
#
loop_
_entity.id
_entity.type
_entity.pdbx_description
1 polymer ?
#
loop_
_entity_poly.entity_id
_entity_poly.type
_entity_poly.pdbx_seq_one_letter_code
_entity_poly.pdbx_strand_id
1 'polypeptide(L)'
;MAEVITVSALNRYVKTLLDANDALFDLALRGEIANFVQNARSGHCYFSLRDDVCSVKAVMFRTDARRLAFRPEEGMRVVVRCRATLYERDGAFQLYVNDMFPDGIGAAQLALEQLKAKLEQEGLFAPEHKKPLPEFPKCIGVVTSKTGAALQDIRNVLTRRWPSVRLLLCPVTVQGFEAAQQVADAIKKLDQRKEVDEIIVARGGGSREDLWVFNAEMIARAAYRCKKPLISAIGHEIDYTILDLSLIHISEPTRH
;
A
#
# COMPACT_ATOMS: atom_id res chain seq x y z
N MET A 1 22.80 -12.85 -46.56
CA MET A 1 23.89 -13.27 -45.68
C MET A 1 23.54 -12.77 -44.28
N ALA A 2 23.71 -13.58 -43.26
CA ALA A 2 23.48 -13.13 -41.87
C ALA A 2 24.53 -12.06 -41.53
N GLU A 3 24.13 -10.96 -40.98
CA GLU A 3 25.02 -9.91 -40.50
C GLU A 3 25.70 -10.39 -39.21
N VAL A 4 27.01 -10.23 -39.11
CA VAL A 4 27.76 -10.60 -37.92
C VAL A 4 27.67 -9.46 -36.89
N ILE A 5 27.00 -9.75 -35.76
CA ILE A 5 26.85 -8.81 -34.64
C ILE A 5 27.60 -9.28 -33.41
N THR A 6 27.97 -8.38 -32.50
CA THR A 6 28.59 -8.72 -31.22
C THR A 6 27.53 -9.18 -30.18
N VAL A 7 27.97 -9.93 -29.15
CA VAL A 7 27.09 -10.33 -28.04
C VAL A 7 26.49 -9.11 -27.36
N SER A 8 27.25 -8.04 -27.17
CA SER A 8 26.76 -6.78 -26.60
C SER A 8 25.67 -6.13 -27.46
N ALA A 9 25.84 -6.17 -28.81
CA ALA A 9 24.85 -5.63 -29.73
C ALA A 9 23.53 -6.45 -29.65
N LEU A 10 23.66 -7.79 -29.58
CA LEU A 10 22.49 -8.67 -29.42
C LEU A 10 21.75 -8.39 -28.08
N ASN A 11 22.48 -8.37 -26.96
CA ASN A 11 21.88 -8.13 -25.65
C ASN A 11 21.18 -6.76 -25.59
N ARG A 12 21.79 -5.72 -26.16
CA ARG A 12 21.20 -4.38 -26.25
C ARG A 12 19.95 -4.40 -27.10
N TYR A 13 19.97 -5.08 -28.24
CA TYR A 13 18.81 -5.20 -29.12
C TYR A 13 17.64 -5.89 -28.43
N VAL A 14 17.88 -7.05 -27.79
CA VAL A 14 16.85 -7.78 -27.04
C VAL A 14 16.30 -6.94 -25.88
N LYS A 15 17.18 -6.24 -25.15
CA LYS A 15 16.75 -5.33 -24.09
C LYS A 15 15.85 -4.22 -24.62
N THR A 16 16.21 -3.61 -25.73
CA THR A 16 15.41 -2.54 -26.36
C THR A 16 14.03 -3.07 -26.77
N LEU A 17 13.92 -4.28 -27.30
CA LEU A 17 12.63 -4.88 -27.62
C LEU A 17 11.75 -5.12 -26.39
N LEU A 18 12.35 -5.59 -25.29
CA LEU A 18 11.62 -5.78 -24.03
C LEU A 18 11.17 -4.45 -23.42
N ASP A 19 12.09 -3.47 -23.35
CA ASP A 19 11.83 -2.16 -22.76
C ASP A 19 10.84 -1.30 -23.59
N ALA A 20 10.70 -1.57 -24.89
CA ALA A 20 9.74 -0.91 -25.78
C ALA A 20 8.33 -1.53 -25.74
N ASN A 21 8.15 -2.64 -25.04
CA ASN A 21 6.85 -3.30 -24.93
C ASN A 21 6.12 -2.84 -23.67
N ASP A 22 5.09 -2.01 -23.85
CA ASP A 22 4.28 -1.45 -22.75
C ASP A 22 3.68 -2.55 -21.85
N ALA A 23 3.34 -3.72 -22.43
CA ALA A 23 2.81 -4.84 -21.64
C ALA A 23 3.83 -5.46 -20.66
N LEU A 24 5.14 -5.21 -20.87
CA LEU A 24 6.22 -5.69 -20.00
C LEU A 24 6.74 -4.62 -19.03
N PHE A 25 6.28 -3.38 -19.19
CA PHE A 25 6.78 -2.24 -18.41
C PHE A 25 6.14 -2.14 -17.02
N ASP A 26 4.87 -2.52 -16.88
CA ASP A 26 4.13 -2.48 -15.62
C ASP A 26 3.31 -3.76 -15.43
N LEU A 27 3.94 -4.77 -14.88
CA LEU A 27 3.36 -6.09 -14.66
C LEU A 27 2.98 -6.28 -13.20
N ALA A 28 1.85 -6.94 -12.97
CA ALA A 28 1.52 -7.56 -11.69
C ALA A 28 1.69 -9.08 -11.80
N LEU A 29 2.66 -9.64 -11.10
CA LEU A 29 2.95 -11.08 -11.11
C LEU A 29 2.76 -11.67 -9.72
N ARG A 30 2.08 -12.83 -9.69
CA ARG A 30 1.90 -13.65 -8.49
C ARG A 30 2.92 -14.75 -8.48
N GLY A 31 3.52 -15.03 -7.33
CA GLY A 31 4.43 -16.16 -7.17
C GLY A 31 4.92 -16.31 -5.74
N GLU A 32 5.75 -17.32 -5.53
CA GLU A 32 6.43 -17.59 -4.27
C GLU A 32 7.88 -17.11 -4.35
N ILE A 33 8.35 -16.48 -3.28
CA ILE A 33 9.74 -16.04 -3.15
C ILE A 33 10.64 -17.26 -2.93
N ALA A 34 11.67 -17.38 -3.74
CA ALA A 34 12.71 -18.39 -3.60
C ALA A 34 14.10 -17.77 -3.73
N ASN A 35 15.10 -18.37 -3.09
CA ASN A 35 16.50 -17.92 -3.12
C ASN A 35 16.67 -16.44 -2.69
N PHE A 36 15.97 -16.03 -1.63
CA PHE A 36 15.98 -14.65 -1.18
C PHE A 36 17.30 -14.27 -0.51
N VAL A 37 17.94 -13.23 -1.03
CA VAL A 37 19.19 -12.68 -0.48
C VAL A 37 19.11 -11.16 -0.47
N GLN A 38 19.24 -10.57 0.70
CA GLN A 38 19.45 -9.13 0.83
C GLN A 38 20.95 -8.84 0.92
N ASN A 39 21.50 -8.14 -0.06
CA ASN A 39 22.92 -7.79 -0.07
C ASN A 39 23.21 -6.73 1.01
N ALA A 40 24.02 -7.08 1.99
CA ALA A 40 24.34 -6.23 3.15
C ALA A 40 24.97 -4.88 2.76
N ARG A 41 25.78 -4.84 1.68
CA ARG A 41 26.48 -3.62 1.24
C ARG A 41 25.59 -2.69 0.43
N SER A 42 24.87 -3.21 -0.56
CA SER A 42 24.01 -2.41 -1.45
C SER A 42 22.59 -2.21 -0.92
N GLY A 43 22.10 -3.12 -0.07
CA GLY A 43 20.73 -3.15 0.40
C GLY A 43 19.70 -3.60 -0.65
N HIS A 44 20.16 -4.07 -1.84
CA HIS A 44 19.30 -4.64 -2.85
C HIS A 44 18.86 -6.05 -2.44
N CYS A 45 17.62 -6.41 -2.78
CA CYS A 45 17.11 -7.75 -2.62
C CYS A 45 17.17 -8.50 -3.95
N TYR A 46 17.73 -9.68 -3.93
CA TYR A 46 17.81 -10.62 -5.05
C TYR A 46 17.03 -11.86 -4.68
N PHE A 47 16.15 -12.29 -5.55
CA PHE A 47 15.33 -13.49 -5.32
C PHE A 47 14.87 -14.08 -6.66
N SER A 48 14.22 -15.22 -6.60
CA SER A 48 13.46 -15.76 -7.71
C SER A 48 11.98 -15.69 -7.35
N LEU A 49 11.15 -15.33 -8.32
CA LEU A 49 9.70 -15.47 -8.21
C LEU A 49 9.33 -16.75 -8.96
N ARG A 50 8.69 -17.70 -8.29
CA ARG A 50 8.31 -18.98 -8.88
C ARG A 50 6.81 -19.26 -8.76
N ASP A 51 6.28 -19.98 -9.69
CA ASP A 51 5.01 -20.68 -9.61
C ASP A 51 5.25 -22.22 -9.63
N ASP A 52 4.20 -22.98 -9.85
CA ASP A 52 4.29 -24.46 -9.86
C ASP A 52 5.12 -25.00 -11.03
N VAL A 53 5.38 -24.21 -12.08
CA VAL A 53 5.99 -24.64 -13.34
C VAL A 53 7.27 -23.88 -13.65
N CYS A 54 7.29 -22.57 -13.41
CA CYS A 54 8.32 -21.67 -13.89
C CYS A 54 8.93 -20.83 -12.75
N SER A 55 10.13 -20.31 -13.04
CA SER A 55 10.82 -19.37 -12.15
C SER A 55 11.50 -18.29 -12.96
N VAL A 56 11.49 -17.06 -12.42
CA VAL A 56 12.16 -15.90 -13.00
C VAL A 56 12.97 -15.16 -11.94
N LYS A 57 14.18 -14.71 -12.30
CA LYS A 57 15.02 -13.90 -11.41
C LYS A 57 14.40 -12.53 -11.20
N ALA A 58 14.49 -12.03 -9.99
CA ALA A 58 13.95 -10.74 -9.60
C ALA A 58 14.97 -9.94 -8.78
N VAL A 59 14.98 -8.64 -9.00
CA VAL A 59 15.80 -7.69 -8.25
C VAL A 59 14.89 -6.57 -7.77
N MET A 60 14.94 -6.28 -6.47
CA MET A 60 14.30 -5.11 -5.89
C MET A 60 15.39 -4.18 -5.37
N PHE A 61 15.41 -2.94 -5.85
CA PHE A 61 16.41 -1.98 -5.44
C PHE A 61 16.17 -1.48 -4.01
N ARG A 62 17.23 -1.04 -3.35
CA ARG A 62 17.18 -0.57 -1.95
C ARG A 62 16.12 0.50 -1.69
N THR A 63 15.91 1.40 -2.63
CA THR A 63 14.91 2.46 -2.54
C THR A 63 13.51 1.92 -2.37
N ASP A 64 13.19 0.86 -3.12
CA ASP A 64 11.89 0.23 -3.14
C ASP A 64 11.75 -0.76 -1.98
N ALA A 65 12.79 -1.56 -1.72
CA ALA A 65 12.84 -2.48 -0.58
C ALA A 65 12.62 -1.80 0.79
N ARG A 66 13.10 -0.56 0.95
CA ARG A 66 12.87 0.23 2.17
C ARG A 66 11.44 0.72 2.36
N ARG A 67 10.63 0.73 1.31
CA ARG A 67 9.23 1.16 1.35
C ARG A 67 8.28 0.02 1.70
N LEU A 68 8.78 -1.23 1.65
CA LEU A 68 7.94 -2.38 1.98
C LEU A 68 7.44 -2.29 3.43
N ALA A 69 6.17 -2.60 3.60
CA ALA A 69 5.50 -2.66 4.89
C ALA A 69 5.89 -3.91 5.70
N PHE A 70 6.59 -4.87 5.09
CA PHE A 70 6.98 -6.14 5.69
C PHE A 70 8.36 -6.55 5.20
N ARG A 71 8.97 -7.50 5.89
CA ARG A 71 10.23 -8.11 5.48
C ARG A 71 9.93 -9.35 4.62
N PRO A 72 10.30 -9.36 3.33
CA PRO A 72 10.17 -10.54 2.51
C PRO A 72 11.03 -11.69 3.03
N GLU A 73 10.48 -12.90 3.02
CA GLU A 73 11.15 -14.12 3.45
C GLU A 73 10.97 -15.23 2.42
N GLU A 74 11.88 -16.21 2.47
CA GLU A 74 11.85 -17.43 1.66
C GLU A 74 10.49 -18.14 1.83
N GLY A 75 9.88 -18.57 0.74
CA GLY A 75 8.62 -19.30 0.74
C GLY A 75 7.36 -18.45 0.86
N MET A 76 7.49 -17.12 1.03
CA MET A 76 6.31 -16.24 1.03
C MET A 76 5.66 -16.18 -0.34
N ARG A 77 4.34 -16.31 -0.39
CA ARG A 77 3.54 -15.97 -1.56
C ARG A 77 3.31 -14.47 -1.63
N VAL A 78 3.57 -13.90 -2.81
CA VAL A 78 3.49 -12.45 -3.02
C VAL A 78 2.89 -12.11 -4.39
N VAL A 79 2.33 -10.92 -4.48
CA VAL A 79 2.08 -10.23 -5.74
C VAL A 79 3.08 -9.10 -5.85
N VAL A 80 3.86 -9.09 -6.92
CA VAL A 80 4.86 -8.05 -7.18
C VAL A 80 4.43 -7.16 -8.33
N ARG A 81 4.66 -5.85 -8.21
CA ARG A 81 4.61 -4.92 -9.33
C ARG A 81 6.01 -4.76 -9.87
N CYS A 82 6.21 -5.04 -11.14
CA CYS A 82 7.54 -5.11 -11.73
C CYS A 82 7.53 -4.78 -13.22
N ARG A 83 8.72 -4.59 -13.77
CA ARG A 83 8.96 -4.62 -15.20
C ARG A 83 9.86 -5.79 -15.57
N ALA A 84 9.62 -6.39 -16.70
CA ALA A 84 10.47 -7.44 -17.26
C ALA A 84 11.51 -6.82 -18.20
N THR A 85 12.78 -7.17 -18.02
CA THR A 85 13.89 -6.62 -18.80
C THR A 85 15.05 -7.60 -18.91
N LEU A 86 16.08 -7.24 -19.65
CA LEU A 86 17.32 -8.01 -19.77
C LEU A 86 18.46 -7.25 -19.11
N TYR A 87 19.23 -7.92 -18.26
CA TYR A 87 20.48 -7.40 -17.74
C TYR A 87 21.57 -7.57 -18.77
N GLU A 88 22.02 -6.46 -19.39
CA GLU A 88 22.87 -6.49 -20.59
C GLU A 88 24.20 -7.23 -20.39
N ARG A 89 24.81 -7.13 -19.20
CA ARG A 89 26.14 -7.72 -18.96
C ARG A 89 26.14 -9.24 -19.07
N ASP A 90 25.09 -9.87 -18.56
CA ASP A 90 25.00 -11.34 -18.48
C ASP A 90 24.00 -11.89 -19.50
N GLY A 91 23.25 -11.03 -20.20
CA GLY A 91 22.13 -11.45 -21.05
C GLY A 91 20.99 -12.10 -20.28
N ALA A 92 20.91 -11.87 -18.97
CA ALA A 92 19.93 -12.53 -18.12
C ALA A 92 18.58 -11.81 -18.16
N PHE A 93 17.52 -12.54 -18.50
CA PHE A 93 16.15 -12.08 -18.34
C PHE A 93 15.80 -12.02 -16.85
N GLN A 94 15.28 -10.89 -16.40
CA GLN A 94 14.93 -10.69 -14.99
C GLN A 94 13.85 -9.63 -14.80
N LEU A 95 13.25 -9.62 -13.61
CA LEU A 95 12.28 -8.65 -13.17
C LEU A 95 12.97 -7.55 -12.34
N TYR A 96 12.62 -6.29 -12.60
CA TYR A 96 12.88 -5.19 -11.67
C TYR A 96 11.59 -4.91 -10.91
N VAL A 97 11.60 -5.28 -9.62
CA VAL A 97 10.43 -5.18 -8.75
C VAL A 97 10.41 -3.81 -8.07
N ASN A 98 9.32 -3.10 -8.24
CA ASN A 98 9.10 -1.77 -7.68
C ASN A 98 8.27 -1.83 -6.40
N ASP A 99 7.36 -2.82 -6.29
CA ASP A 99 6.50 -3.00 -5.13
C ASP A 99 6.15 -4.47 -4.91
N MET A 100 5.78 -4.82 -3.67
CA MET A 100 5.49 -6.20 -3.29
C MET A 100 4.41 -6.24 -2.20
N PHE A 101 3.45 -7.14 -2.36
CA PHE A 101 2.35 -7.35 -1.43
C PHE A 101 2.27 -8.83 -1.05
N PRO A 102 2.00 -9.16 0.22
CA PRO A 102 1.77 -10.53 0.60
C PRO A 102 0.52 -11.08 -0.09
N ASP A 103 0.60 -12.31 -0.60
CA ASP A 103 -0.49 -13.02 -1.23
C ASP A 103 -0.93 -14.18 -0.34
N GLY A 104 -2.22 -14.21 -0.01
CA GLY A 104 -2.81 -15.18 0.89
C GLY A 104 -2.79 -14.79 2.38
N ILE A 105 -3.72 -15.40 3.14
CA ILE A 105 -4.02 -15.03 4.54
C ILE A 105 -2.79 -15.16 5.44
N GLY A 106 -2.01 -16.23 5.30
CA GLY A 106 -0.84 -16.48 6.15
C GLY A 106 0.29 -15.46 5.96
N ALA A 107 0.62 -15.13 4.70
CA ALA A 107 1.65 -14.14 4.39
C ALA A 107 1.22 -12.73 4.83
N ALA A 108 -0.05 -12.39 4.61
CA ALA A 108 -0.63 -11.12 5.05
C ALA A 108 -0.61 -11.00 6.59
N GLN A 109 -0.97 -12.07 7.32
CA GLN A 109 -0.97 -12.08 8.78
C GLN A 109 0.45 -11.87 9.32
N LEU A 110 1.43 -12.60 8.82
CA LEU A 110 2.83 -12.47 9.24
C LEU A 110 3.38 -11.06 8.98
N ALA A 111 3.11 -10.52 7.80
CA ALA A 111 3.53 -9.17 7.45
C ALA A 111 2.88 -8.10 8.34
N LEU A 112 1.61 -8.28 8.70
CA LEU A 112 0.89 -7.40 9.62
C LEU A 112 1.51 -7.43 11.02
N GLU A 113 1.82 -8.62 11.54
CA GLU A 113 2.45 -8.79 12.84
C GLU A 113 3.85 -8.15 12.90
N GLN A 114 4.67 -8.35 11.86
CA GLN A 114 5.99 -7.72 11.75
C GLN A 114 5.88 -6.19 11.76
N LEU A 115 4.96 -5.63 10.97
CA LEU A 115 4.75 -4.20 10.90
C LEU A 115 4.21 -3.63 12.20
N LYS A 116 3.25 -4.32 12.82
CA LYS A 116 2.70 -3.94 14.13
C LYS A 116 3.79 -3.87 15.19
N ALA A 117 4.60 -4.92 15.32
CA ALA A 117 5.70 -4.94 16.28
C ALA A 117 6.71 -3.82 16.05
N LYS A 118 7.05 -3.52 14.80
CA LYS A 118 7.94 -2.42 14.44
C LYS A 118 7.38 -1.06 14.87
N LEU A 119 6.12 -0.77 14.52
CA LEU A 119 5.51 0.53 14.80
C LEU A 119 5.21 0.72 16.29
N GLU A 120 4.93 -0.37 17.01
CA GLU A 120 4.77 -0.38 18.47
C GLU A 120 6.08 -0.05 19.19
N GLN A 121 7.19 -0.64 18.76
CA GLN A 121 8.54 -0.31 19.27
C GLN A 121 8.92 1.15 19.00
N GLU A 122 8.45 1.74 17.90
CA GLU A 122 8.63 3.16 17.58
C GLU A 122 7.65 4.08 18.35
N GLY A 123 6.70 3.54 19.11
CA GLY A 123 5.73 4.28 19.93
C GLY A 123 4.56 4.90 19.15
N LEU A 124 4.31 4.48 17.89
CA LEU A 124 3.25 5.09 17.08
C LEU A 124 1.85 4.86 17.64
N PHE A 125 1.66 3.82 18.45
CA PHE A 125 0.35 3.46 19.02
C PHE A 125 0.14 4.00 20.43
N ALA A 126 1.10 4.77 20.97
CA ALA A 126 1.03 5.29 22.32
C ALA A 126 -0.22 6.18 22.51
N PRO A 127 -0.98 5.99 23.61
CA PRO A 127 -2.22 6.74 23.87
C PRO A 127 -2.07 8.26 23.85
N GLU A 128 -0.87 8.77 24.18
CA GLU A 128 -0.56 10.20 24.23
C GLU A 128 -0.67 10.88 22.87
N HIS A 129 -0.55 10.13 21.79
CA HIS A 129 -0.68 10.65 20.42
C HIS A 129 -2.13 10.71 19.94
N LYS A 130 -3.04 10.12 20.69
CA LYS A 130 -4.46 10.10 20.37
C LYS A 130 -5.11 11.45 20.68
N LYS A 131 -5.85 12.02 19.73
CA LYS A 131 -6.44 13.34 19.83
C LYS A 131 -7.94 13.26 20.13
N PRO A 132 -8.47 14.05 21.05
CA PRO A 132 -9.91 14.06 21.33
C PRO A 132 -10.68 14.54 20.10
N LEU A 133 -11.85 13.96 19.86
CA LEU A 133 -12.76 14.44 18.83
C LEU A 133 -13.39 15.77 19.24
N PRO A 134 -13.59 16.69 18.29
CA PRO A 134 -14.38 17.88 18.55
C PRO A 134 -15.84 17.53 18.84
N GLU A 135 -16.43 18.14 19.83
CA GLU A 135 -17.83 17.90 20.20
C GLU A 135 -18.81 18.31 19.07
N PHE A 136 -18.48 19.39 18.37
CA PHE A 136 -19.31 19.96 17.30
C PHE A 136 -18.45 20.34 16.07
N PRO A 137 -18.05 19.37 15.23
CA PRO A 137 -17.27 19.68 14.06
C PRO A 137 -18.10 20.45 13.02
N LYS A 138 -17.53 21.50 12.44
CA LYS A 138 -18.16 22.30 11.38
C LYS A 138 -17.85 21.79 10.00
N CYS A 139 -16.69 21.16 9.84
CA CYS A 139 -16.24 20.62 8.57
C CYS A 139 -15.46 19.30 8.78
N ILE A 140 -15.93 18.24 8.16
CA ILE A 140 -15.31 16.91 8.19
C ILE A 140 -14.63 16.67 6.86
N GLY A 141 -13.32 16.39 6.89
CA GLY A 141 -12.56 15.90 5.74
C GLY A 141 -12.83 14.39 5.54
N VAL A 142 -13.15 13.97 4.33
CA VAL A 142 -13.42 12.57 4.03
C VAL A 142 -12.44 12.08 2.97
N VAL A 143 -11.67 11.04 3.31
CA VAL A 143 -10.76 10.32 2.41
C VAL A 143 -11.42 9.01 2.02
N THR A 144 -11.92 8.91 0.80
CA THR A 144 -12.60 7.73 0.25
C THR A 144 -12.71 7.82 -1.27
N SER A 145 -13.24 6.79 -1.91
CA SER A 145 -13.50 6.82 -3.35
C SER A 145 -14.69 7.73 -3.70
N LYS A 146 -14.62 8.38 -4.86
CA LYS A 146 -15.63 9.35 -5.32
C LYS A 146 -17.04 8.74 -5.47
N THR A 147 -17.12 7.47 -5.84
CA THR A 147 -18.37 6.75 -6.15
C THR A 147 -18.67 5.60 -5.19
N GLY A 148 -17.90 5.46 -4.11
CA GLY A 148 -18.03 4.33 -3.16
C GLY A 148 -19.26 4.41 -2.26
N ALA A 149 -19.77 3.25 -1.85
CA ALA A 149 -20.88 3.11 -0.89
C ALA A 149 -20.58 3.85 0.41
N ALA A 150 -19.35 3.76 0.93
CA ALA A 150 -18.93 4.44 2.16
C ALA A 150 -19.20 5.97 2.15
N LEU A 151 -18.97 6.64 1.01
CA LEU A 151 -19.28 8.06 0.90
C LEU A 151 -20.78 8.34 1.00
N GLN A 152 -21.60 7.49 0.37
CA GLN A 152 -23.06 7.64 0.43
C GLN A 152 -23.59 7.39 1.85
N ASP A 153 -23.04 6.39 2.53
CA ASP A 153 -23.42 6.07 3.91
C ASP A 153 -23.08 7.23 4.86
N ILE A 154 -21.85 7.76 4.77
CA ILE A 154 -21.42 8.93 5.53
C ILE A 154 -22.36 10.12 5.27
N ARG A 155 -22.67 10.42 4.01
CA ARG A 155 -23.60 11.51 3.64
C ARG A 155 -24.99 11.28 4.20
N ASN A 156 -25.54 10.09 4.03
CA ASN A 156 -26.90 9.76 4.51
C ASN A 156 -27.02 9.91 6.03
N VAL A 157 -26.03 9.40 6.77
CA VAL A 157 -26.01 9.51 8.23
C VAL A 157 -25.87 10.98 8.67
N LEU A 158 -24.92 11.70 8.11
CA LEU A 158 -24.66 13.09 8.51
C LEU A 158 -25.79 14.03 8.10
N THR A 159 -26.36 13.89 6.91
CA THR A 159 -27.53 14.70 6.50
C THR A 159 -28.70 14.51 7.43
N ARG A 160 -28.91 13.32 7.96
CA ARG A 160 -29.99 13.03 8.90
C ARG A 160 -29.71 13.48 10.33
N ARG A 161 -28.46 13.29 10.81
CA ARG A 161 -28.09 13.51 12.23
C ARG A 161 -27.44 14.88 12.47
N TRP A 162 -26.73 15.42 11.47
CA TRP A 162 -25.99 16.66 11.58
C TRP A 162 -25.99 17.45 10.27
N PRO A 163 -27.15 17.98 9.85
CA PRO A 163 -27.30 18.62 8.52
C PRO A 163 -26.49 19.89 8.31
N SER A 164 -25.99 20.52 9.40
CA SER A 164 -25.18 21.75 9.33
C SER A 164 -23.69 21.48 9.07
N VAL A 165 -23.21 20.23 9.18
CA VAL A 165 -21.80 19.91 8.95
C VAL A 165 -21.47 19.93 7.45
N ARG A 166 -20.33 20.52 7.11
CA ARG A 166 -19.78 20.48 5.75
C ARG A 166 -18.90 19.25 5.58
N LEU A 167 -19.01 18.61 4.43
CA LEU A 167 -18.12 17.53 4.03
C LEU A 167 -17.15 18.02 2.96
N LEU A 168 -15.86 17.87 3.22
CA LEU A 168 -14.79 18.12 2.27
C LEU A 168 -14.22 16.78 1.78
N LEU A 169 -14.66 16.33 0.61
CA LEU A 169 -14.19 15.08 0.01
C LEU A 169 -12.79 15.26 -0.59
N CYS A 170 -11.85 14.42 -0.20
CA CYS A 170 -10.60 14.20 -0.89
C CYS A 170 -10.65 12.81 -1.56
N PRO A 171 -11.01 12.75 -2.86
CA PRO A 171 -11.22 11.49 -3.55
C PRO A 171 -9.89 10.77 -3.78
N VAL A 172 -9.84 9.48 -3.45
CA VAL A 172 -8.70 8.59 -3.62
C VAL A 172 -9.15 7.24 -4.17
N THR A 173 -8.22 6.48 -4.76
CA THR A 173 -8.43 5.04 -4.93
C THR A 173 -8.26 4.36 -3.56
N VAL A 174 -9.12 3.40 -3.24
CA VAL A 174 -9.11 2.67 -1.96
C VAL A 174 -8.70 1.21 -2.12
N GLN A 175 -8.18 0.87 -3.29
CA GLN A 175 -7.68 -0.47 -3.65
C GLN A 175 -6.60 -0.35 -4.72
N GLY A 176 -5.75 -1.37 -4.86
CA GLY A 176 -4.64 -1.39 -5.82
C GLY A 176 -3.37 -0.70 -5.30
N PHE A 177 -2.30 -0.77 -6.09
CA PHE A 177 -0.93 -0.40 -5.70
C PHE A 177 -0.76 1.08 -5.32
N GLU A 178 -1.49 1.98 -5.94
CA GLU A 178 -1.35 3.42 -5.70
C GLU A 178 -2.18 3.94 -4.53
N ALA A 179 -3.10 3.12 -4.03
CA ALA A 179 -4.07 3.55 -3.03
C ALA A 179 -3.39 4.01 -1.73
N ALA A 180 -2.36 3.31 -1.26
CA ALA A 180 -1.64 3.66 -0.04
C ALA A 180 -1.02 5.06 -0.11
N GLN A 181 -0.38 5.41 -1.23
CA GLN A 181 0.22 6.73 -1.45
C GLN A 181 -0.87 7.80 -1.52
N GLN A 182 -1.94 7.55 -2.28
CA GLN A 182 -3.04 8.51 -2.42
C GLN A 182 -3.73 8.80 -1.08
N VAL A 183 -3.98 7.76 -0.26
CA VAL A 183 -4.57 7.92 1.08
C VAL A 183 -3.64 8.72 1.99
N ALA A 184 -2.35 8.40 2.04
CA ALA A 184 -1.39 9.13 2.87
C ALA A 184 -1.27 10.61 2.48
N ASP A 185 -1.28 10.91 1.18
CA ASP A 185 -1.22 12.29 0.68
C ASP A 185 -2.55 13.04 0.90
N ALA A 186 -3.69 12.34 0.81
CA ALA A 186 -4.99 12.91 1.13
C ALA A 186 -5.10 13.31 2.61
N ILE A 187 -4.61 12.46 3.52
CA ILE A 187 -4.53 12.79 4.96
C ILE A 187 -3.71 14.07 5.16
N LYS A 188 -2.50 14.14 4.60
CA LYS A 188 -1.63 15.34 4.69
C LYS A 188 -2.30 16.58 4.12
N LYS A 189 -2.98 16.44 2.97
CA LYS A 189 -3.68 17.55 2.31
C LYS A 189 -4.84 18.09 3.14
N LEU A 190 -5.62 17.21 3.75
CA LEU A 190 -6.73 17.61 4.63
C LEU A 190 -6.22 18.20 5.97
N ASP A 191 -5.11 17.67 6.49
CA ASP A 191 -4.49 18.21 7.72
C ASP A 191 -4.07 19.68 7.56
N GLN A 192 -3.65 20.09 6.36
CA GLN A 192 -3.26 21.47 6.06
C GLN A 192 -4.45 22.44 5.89
N ARG A 193 -5.67 21.92 5.71
CA ARG A 193 -6.87 22.74 5.51
C ARG A 193 -7.38 23.27 6.84
N LYS A 194 -7.35 24.61 7.02
CA LYS A 194 -7.76 25.26 8.28
C LYS A 194 -9.24 25.04 8.60
N GLU A 195 -10.07 24.91 7.58
CA GLU A 195 -11.51 24.72 7.70
C GLU A 195 -11.92 23.31 8.15
N VAL A 196 -11.03 22.32 8.05
CA VAL A 196 -11.31 20.93 8.45
C VAL A 196 -11.07 20.76 9.94
N ASP A 197 -12.02 20.24 10.67
CA ASP A 197 -11.94 20.01 12.11
C ASP A 197 -11.47 18.59 12.45
N GLU A 198 -11.92 17.61 11.69
CA GLU A 198 -11.57 16.20 11.81
C GLU A 198 -11.53 15.49 10.44
N ILE A 199 -10.90 14.34 10.37
CA ILE A 199 -10.74 13.57 9.13
C ILE A 199 -11.31 12.16 9.32
N ILE A 200 -12.11 11.70 8.36
CA ILE A 200 -12.58 10.31 8.27
C ILE A 200 -11.89 9.65 7.08
N VAL A 201 -11.20 8.55 7.32
CA VAL A 201 -10.71 7.66 6.27
C VAL A 201 -11.67 6.49 6.17
N ALA A 202 -12.36 6.36 5.04
CA ALA A 202 -13.42 5.38 4.90
C ALA A 202 -13.24 4.50 3.66
N ARG A 203 -13.60 3.22 3.81
CA ARG A 203 -13.72 2.28 2.73
C ARG A 203 -15.03 1.51 2.86
N GLY A 204 -15.75 1.33 1.74
CA GLY A 204 -16.89 0.44 1.66
C GLY A 204 -16.51 -1.04 1.68
N GLY A 205 -17.47 -1.95 1.66
CA GLY A 205 -17.23 -3.39 1.60
C GLY A 205 -16.33 -3.80 0.42
N GLY A 206 -15.69 -4.95 0.54
CA GLY A 206 -14.77 -5.53 -0.44
C GLY A 206 -14.02 -6.71 0.16
N SER A 207 -13.10 -7.31 -0.59
CA SER A 207 -12.32 -8.45 -0.12
C SER A 207 -11.31 -8.07 0.98
N ARG A 208 -10.83 -9.07 1.74
CA ARG A 208 -9.77 -8.87 2.74
C ARG A 208 -8.46 -8.40 2.11
N GLU A 209 -8.17 -8.87 0.91
CA GLU A 209 -6.98 -8.48 0.15
C GLU A 209 -6.96 -6.98 -0.12
N ASP A 210 -8.13 -6.38 -0.38
CA ASP A 210 -8.25 -4.95 -0.60
C ASP A 210 -8.03 -4.12 0.68
N LEU A 211 -8.22 -4.71 1.88
CA LEU A 211 -7.95 -4.03 3.16
C LEU A 211 -6.45 -3.86 3.42
N TRP A 212 -5.61 -4.69 2.75
CA TRP A 212 -4.17 -4.64 2.94
C TRP A 212 -3.56 -3.26 2.70
N VAL A 213 -4.12 -2.48 1.78
CA VAL A 213 -3.69 -1.11 1.52
C VAL A 213 -3.57 -0.28 2.80
N PHE A 214 -4.51 -0.44 3.73
CA PHE A 214 -4.56 0.33 4.99
C PHE A 214 -3.61 -0.20 6.07
N ASN A 215 -2.90 -1.29 5.78
CA ASN A 215 -1.76 -1.78 6.55
C ASN A 215 -0.43 -1.18 6.07
N ALA A 216 -0.42 -0.29 5.08
CA ALA A 216 0.79 0.35 4.61
C ALA A 216 1.38 1.29 5.67
N GLU A 217 2.66 1.12 5.99
CA GLU A 217 3.40 1.95 6.96
C GLU A 217 3.26 3.46 6.68
N MET A 218 3.23 3.85 5.40
CA MET A 218 3.12 5.26 5.01
C MET A 218 1.79 5.90 5.46
N ILE A 219 0.70 5.12 5.50
CA ILE A 219 -0.60 5.61 5.98
C ILE A 219 -0.55 5.79 7.49
N ALA A 220 -0.02 4.81 8.24
CA ALA A 220 0.16 4.91 9.69
C ALA A 220 1.00 6.12 10.07
N ARG A 221 2.11 6.35 9.37
CA ARG A 221 2.96 7.53 9.60
C ARG A 221 2.28 8.85 9.21
N ALA A 222 1.44 8.87 8.19
CA ALA A 222 0.66 10.05 7.83
C ALA A 222 -0.39 10.36 8.91
N ALA A 223 -1.07 9.34 9.43
CA ALA A 223 -2.02 9.45 10.53
C ALA A 223 -1.34 9.95 11.82
N TYR A 224 -0.18 9.38 12.18
CA TYR A 224 0.60 9.79 13.34
C TYR A 224 1.01 11.27 13.28
N ARG A 225 1.45 11.76 12.11
CA ARG A 225 1.86 13.15 11.90
C ARG A 225 0.70 14.14 11.74
N CYS A 226 -0.49 13.63 11.46
CA CYS A 226 -1.68 14.45 11.30
C CYS A 226 -1.98 15.20 12.59
N LYS A 227 -2.23 16.51 12.53
CA LYS A 227 -2.55 17.34 13.70
C LYS A 227 -4.01 17.29 14.08
N LYS A 228 -4.87 16.89 13.15
CA LYS A 228 -6.32 16.80 13.36
C LYS A 228 -6.69 15.42 13.89
N PRO A 229 -7.79 15.28 14.63
CA PRO A 229 -8.37 13.99 14.94
C PRO A 229 -8.69 13.24 13.67
N LEU A 230 -8.41 11.94 13.66
CA LEU A 230 -8.61 11.08 12.51
C LEU A 230 -9.40 9.82 12.92
N ILE A 231 -10.45 9.52 12.18
CA ILE A 231 -11.35 8.37 12.40
C ILE A 231 -11.11 7.37 11.29
N SER A 232 -10.92 6.11 11.65
CA SER A 232 -10.92 4.99 10.69
C SER A 232 -12.32 4.40 10.58
N ALA A 233 -12.80 4.26 9.36
CA ALA A 233 -14.04 3.58 9.00
C ALA A 233 -13.76 2.60 7.84
N ILE A 234 -12.81 1.66 8.07
CA ILE A 234 -12.25 0.81 7.02
C ILE A 234 -12.63 -0.65 7.21
N GLY A 235 -12.51 -1.19 8.43
CA GLY A 235 -12.66 -2.61 8.72
C GLY A 235 -14.04 -3.00 9.26
N HIS A 236 -14.29 -4.29 9.32
CA HIS A 236 -15.32 -4.90 10.14
C HIS A 236 -14.74 -5.26 11.51
N GLU A 237 -15.59 -5.54 12.51
CA GLU A 237 -15.25 -5.81 13.93
C GLU A 237 -14.12 -6.83 14.17
N ILE A 238 -13.76 -7.63 13.16
CA ILE A 238 -12.79 -8.74 13.28
C ILE A 238 -11.44 -8.43 12.60
N ASP A 239 -11.39 -7.45 11.67
CA ASP A 239 -10.20 -7.20 10.84
C ASP A 239 -9.66 -5.78 11.08
N TYR A 240 -8.90 -5.61 12.19
CA TYR A 240 -8.21 -4.35 12.47
C TYR A 240 -7.03 -4.13 11.53
N THR A 241 -6.98 -2.95 10.94
CA THR A 241 -5.82 -2.50 10.15
C THR A 241 -4.81 -1.75 11.03
N ILE A 242 -3.59 -1.56 10.53
CA ILE A 242 -2.58 -0.72 11.20
C ILE A 242 -3.08 0.71 11.39
N LEU A 243 -3.89 1.20 10.46
CA LEU A 243 -4.50 2.52 10.61
C LEU A 243 -5.42 2.57 11.82
N ASP A 244 -6.23 1.54 12.07
CA ASP A 244 -7.12 1.48 13.22
C ASP A 244 -6.36 1.51 14.54
N LEU A 245 -5.21 0.82 14.61
CA LEU A 245 -4.34 0.82 15.80
C LEU A 245 -3.68 2.17 16.07
N SER A 246 -3.40 2.94 15.01
CA SER A 246 -2.75 4.25 15.11
C SER A 246 -3.70 5.40 15.46
N LEU A 247 -5.02 5.14 15.50
CA LEU A 247 -6.05 6.14 15.64
C LEU A 247 -6.80 6.08 16.98
N ILE A 248 -7.52 7.16 17.27
CA ILE A 248 -8.26 7.34 18.52
C ILE A 248 -9.61 6.63 18.48
N HIS A 249 -10.25 6.63 17.33
CA HIS A 249 -11.62 6.20 17.19
C HIS A 249 -11.78 5.26 16.00
N ILE A 250 -12.20 4.06 16.32
CA ILE A 250 -12.72 3.09 15.36
C ILE A 250 -14.21 3.34 15.32
N SER A 251 -14.79 3.56 14.15
CA SER A 251 -16.24 3.61 14.05
C SER A 251 -16.78 2.22 14.29
N GLU A 252 -17.41 2.01 15.45
CA GLU A 252 -18.19 0.79 15.63
C GLU A 252 -19.34 0.78 14.63
N PRO A 253 -19.56 -0.33 13.90
CA PRO A 253 -20.74 -0.47 13.09
C PRO A 253 -21.95 -0.43 14.01
N THR A 254 -22.80 0.55 13.81
CA THR A 254 -24.10 0.59 14.51
C THR A 254 -24.91 -0.64 14.10
N ARG A 255 -25.06 -1.60 15.03
CA ARG A 255 -26.02 -2.67 14.88
C ARG A 255 -27.42 -2.04 14.77
N HIS A 256 -28.07 -2.25 13.64
CA HIS A 256 -29.51 -2.09 13.48
C HIS A 256 -30.18 -3.45 13.57
#